data_88e65135df93f6e47aec6b9fc33c2e81
#
_entry.id   88e65135df93f6e47aec6b9fc33c2e81
#
_cell.length_a   1.000
_cell.length_b   1.000
_cell.length_c   1.000
_cell.angle_alpha   90.00
_cell.angle_beta   90.00
_cell.angle_gamma   90.00
#
_symmetry.space_group_name_H-M   'P 1'
#
loop_
_entity.id
_entity.type
_entity.pdbx_description
1 polymer ?
#
loop_
_entity_poly.entity_id
_entity_poly.type
_entity_poly.pdbx_seq_one_letter_code
_entity_poly.pdbx_strand_id
1 'polypeptide(L)'
;MKYKPTKFMLPTSHYDKNKADYAVTFIECLKHTKGRWAGKDFKLIDWQEEIIRDLFGIVKDTGYRQFNTAYIEIPTKMGKSELAAAVALLLTCGDGEERAEVYGCAADRQQATIVFDVAADMVRMSPALSKRVKILASQKRMIYKPTNSFYQVLSAEAYSKHGFNIHGVVFDELHTQPNRKLFDVMTKGSGDARTQPLYFLITTAGTDTKSICYETHQKAVDILEGRKTDPTFYPVIYGADREDDWTDEKVWHKANPSLGITVPIEKVRQACESAKQNPTEENAFRQLRLNQWVKQAIRWMPMEKWDLCNFAVNEDELKGRVCYGGLDLSSTTDITAFVLVFPPLDEEDKYRILPYFWLPEDNLDLRVKRDHVNYDLWEKQGYIQTTEGNVVHYGFIEKFIENLGEIYNIREIAFDRWGAVQMVQNLEWMGFTVVTFGQGFKDMSPPTKELMKLTLERKIAHGGNPVLRWMMDNIFIRTDPAGNIKADKEKSTEKIDGVIATIMALDRAIRCGNDTSESVYDDRGLIVF
;
A
#
# COMPACT_ATOMS: atom_id res chain seq x y z
N MET A 1 -17.49 26.23 17.88
CA MET A 1 -16.69 25.78 19.04
C MET A 1 -15.65 26.83 19.40
N LYS A 2 -15.24 27.02 20.66
CA LYS A 2 -14.17 27.99 20.97
C LYS A 2 -12.84 27.28 20.59
N TYR A 3 -12.13 27.80 19.59
CA TYR A 3 -10.85 27.28 19.14
C TYR A 3 -9.85 27.14 20.31
N LYS A 4 -9.09 26.05 20.31
CA LYS A 4 -7.96 25.82 21.20
C LYS A 4 -6.77 25.36 20.36
N PRO A 5 -5.55 25.92 20.59
CA PRO A 5 -4.36 25.47 19.90
C PRO A 5 -4.10 23.96 20.10
N THR A 6 -3.52 23.33 19.09
CA THR A 6 -3.17 21.90 19.15
C THR A 6 -2.26 21.59 20.33
N LYS A 7 -2.37 20.35 20.85
CA LYS A 7 -1.46 19.81 21.88
C LYS A 7 0.01 19.77 21.46
N PHE A 8 0.29 19.89 20.14
CA PHE A 8 1.65 19.88 19.59
C PHE A 8 2.34 21.25 19.58
N MET A 9 1.66 22.31 20.04
CA MET A 9 2.29 23.62 20.26
C MET A 9 3.39 23.49 21.33
N LEU A 10 4.60 23.95 20.99
CA LEU A 10 5.72 23.95 21.95
C LEU A 10 5.50 24.98 23.05
N PRO A 11 6.06 24.74 24.26
CA PRO A 11 6.07 25.75 25.32
C PRO A 11 6.78 27.05 24.94
N THR A 12 7.73 27.00 24.00
CA THR A 12 8.47 28.14 23.43
C THR A 12 7.76 28.82 22.28
N SER A 13 6.61 28.30 21.85
CA SER A 13 5.75 28.89 20.81
C SER A 13 4.54 29.53 21.46
N HIS A 14 3.91 30.47 20.75
CA HIS A 14 2.67 31.08 21.19
C HIS A 14 1.65 31.18 20.05
N TYR A 15 0.40 31.32 20.38
CA TYR A 15 -0.68 31.51 19.42
C TYR A 15 -0.87 32.99 19.10
N ASP A 16 -0.51 33.38 17.88
CA ASP A 16 -0.78 34.72 17.32
C ASP A 16 -2.16 34.72 16.65
N LYS A 17 -3.14 35.24 17.37
CA LYS A 17 -4.51 35.32 16.89
C LYS A 17 -4.65 36.16 15.61
N ASN A 18 -3.85 37.21 15.46
CA ASN A 18 -3.95 38.10 14.29
C ASN A 18 -3.49 37.37 13.01
N LYS A 19 -2.40 36.63 13.09
CA LYS A 19 -1.93 35.79 11.96
C LYS A 19 -2.94 34.69 11.62
N ALA A 20 -3.49 34.03 12.63
CA ALA A 20 -4.52 33.01 12.43
C ALA A 20 -5.78 33.59 11.79
N ASP A 21 -6.30 34.70 12.32
CA ASP A 21 -7.49 35.39 11.77
C ASP A 21 -7.23 35.90 10.35
N TYR A 22 -6.03 36.38 10.06
CA TYR A 22 -5.65 36.80 8.71
C TYR A 22 -5.70 35.61 7.72
N ALA A 23 -5.12 34.47 8.07
CA ALA A 23 -5.12 33.27 7.21
C ALA A 23 -6.55 32.75 6.97
N VAL A 24 -7.38 32.68 8.01
CA VAL A 24 -8.80 32.32 7.93
C VAL A 24 -9.54 33.30 7.02
N THR A 25 -9.38 34.60 7.27
CA THR A 25 -10.07 35.66 6.47
C THR A 25 -9.66 35.63 5.01
N PHE A 26 -8.36 35.43 4.73
CA PHE A 26 -7.87 35.30 3.35
C PHE A 26 -8.59 34.15 2.61
N ILE A 27 -8.68 32.97 3.24
CA ILE A 27 -9.35 31.81 2.64
C ILE A 27 -10.86 32.08 2.49
N GLU A 28 -11.51 32.66 3.50
CA GLU A 28 -12.94 32.92 3.46
C GLU A 28 -13.34 34.06 2.49
N CYS A 29 -12.38 34.86 2.02
CA CYS A 29 -12.57 35.79 0.90
C CYS A 29 -12.57 35.12 -0.48
N LEU A 30 -12.21 33.85 -0.58
CA LEU A 30 -12.30 33.06 -1.81
C LEU A 30 -13.73 32.56 -2.03
N LYS A 31 -13.96 31.97 -3.20
CA LYS A 31 -15.23 31.35 -3.56
C LYS A 31 -15.09 29.88 -3.82
N HIS A 32 -16.07 29.09 -3.44
CA HIS A 32 -16.18 27.71 -3.90
C HIS A 32 -16.33 27.66 -5.43
N THR A 33 -15.72 26.65 -6.06
CA THR A 33 -15.64 26.58 -7.51
C THR A 33 -16.56 25.54 -8.13
N LYS A 34 -17.07 24.58 -7.36
CA LYS A 34 -17.76 23.40 -7.89
C LYS A 34 -19.08 23.06 -7.21
N GLY A 35 -19.95 22.40 -7.97
CA GLY A 35 -21.18 21.79 -7.49
C GLY A 35 -22.17 22.81 -6.92
N ARG A 36 -22.94 22.40 -5.90
CA ARG A 36 -23.97 23.24 -5.23
C ARG A 36 -23.39 24.45 -4.47
N TRP A 37 -22.08 24.48 -4.30
CA TRP A 37 -21.37 25.54 -3.60
C TRP A 37 -20.74 26.58 -4.54
N ALA A 38 -20.68 26.30 -5.85
CA ALA A 38 -20.06 27.19 -6.83
C ALA A 38 -20.53 28.63 -6.70
N GLY A 39 -19.60 29.59 -6.60
CA GLY A 39 -19.84 31.01 -6.47
C GLY A 39 -20.17 31.49 -5.05
N LYS A 40 -20.42 30.60 -4.09
CA LYS A 40 -20.61 30.96 -2.67
C LYS A 40 -19.30 31.26 -1.98
N ASP A 41 -19.34 32.04 -0.90
CA ASP A 41 -18.17 32.29 -0.06
C ASP A 41 -17.59 30.99 0.49
N PHE A 42 -16.27 30.87 0.46
CA PHE A 42 -15.57 29.74 1.04
C PHE A 42 -15.64 29.85 2.57
N LYS A 43 -16.57 29.15 3.17
CA LYS A 43 -16.66 29.11 4.63
C LYS A 43 -15.89 27.87 5.12
N LEU A 44 -14.85 28.11 5.90
CA LEU A 44 -14.12 27.04 6.56
C LEU A 44 -15.04 26.33 7.56
N ILE A 45 -15.09 25.01 7.48
CA ILE A 45 -15.75 24.18 8.47
C ILE A 45 -14.78 23.86 9.62
N ASP A 46 -15.31 23.48 10.77
CA ASP A 46 -14.55 23.40 12.04
C ASP A 46 -13.16 22.79 11.90
N TRP A 47 -13.04 21.61 11.30
CA TRP A 47 -11.74 20.93 11.17
C TRP A 47 -10.77 21.66 10.21
N GLN A 48 -11.29 22.32 9.18
CA GLN A 48 -10.47 23.11 8.25
C GLN A 48 -9.96 24.40 8.94
N GLU A 49 -10.84 25.07 9.66
CA GLU A 49 -10.49 26.27 10.41
C GLU A 49 -9.45 25.97 11.49
N GLU A 50 -9.59 24.85 12.21
CA GLU A 50 -8.64 24.40 13.21
C GLU A 50 -7.24 24.22 12.61
N ILE A 51 -7.12 23.49 11.49
CA ILE A 51 -5.85 23.27 10.78
C ILE A 51 -5.23 24.60 10.34
N ILE A 52 -6.01 25.50 9.75
CA ILE A 52 -5.49 26.77 9.28
C ILE A 52 -5.02 27.66 10.44
N ARG A 53 -5.76 27.69 11.54
CA ARG A 53 -5.37 28.44 12.74
C ARG A 53 -4.11 27.89 13.38
N ASP A 54 -3.97 26.59 13.46
CA ASP A 54 -2.76 25.95 14.01
C ASP A 54 -1.54 26.22 13.12
N LEU A 55 -1.64 25.99 11.82
CA LEU A 55 -0.51 26.13 10.89
C LEU A 55 -0.01 27.58 10.75
N PHE A 56 -0.92 28.55 10.72
CA PHE A 56 -0.56 29.94 10.46
C PHE A 56 -0.53 30.82 11.71
N GLY A 57 -1.18 30.39 12.80
CA GLY A 57 -1.25 31.13 14.04
C GLY A 57 -0.26 30.69 15.12
N ILE A 58 0.23 29.45 15.10
CA ILE A 58 1.23 29.01 16.07
C ILE A 58 2.63 29.39 15.59
N VAL A 59 3.24 30.32 16.28
CA VAL A 59 4.54 30.89 15.91
C VAL A 59 5.56 30.76 17.03
N LYS A 60 6.84 30.69 16.63
CA LYS A 60 7.99 30.74 17.53
C LYS A 60 8.24 32.17 17.99
N ASP A 61 9.14 32.37 18.95
CA ASP A 61 9.57 33.71 19.41
C ASP A 61 10.13 34.59 18.29
N THR A 62 10.64 33.98 17.21
CA THR A 62 11.08 34.66 15.99
C THR A 62 9.93 35.25 15.17
N GLY A 63 8.68 34.94 15.52
CA GLY A 63 7.49 35.31 14.76
C GLY A 63 7.18 34.45 13.52
N TYR A 64 8.02 33.45 13.22
CA TYR A 64 7.80 32.49 12.14
C TYR A 64 7.02 31.28 12.63
N ARG A 65 6.29 30.61 11.71
CA ARG A 65 5.45 29.45 12.06
C ARG A 65 6.27 28.30 12.67
N GLN A 66 5.67 27.61 13.61
CA GLN A 66 6.28 26.44 14.23
C GLN A 66 6.34 25.26 13.27
N PHE A 67 5.24 24.99 12.56
CA PHE A 67 5.10 23.83 11.69
C PHE A 67 5.59 24.14 10.27
N ASN A 68 6.42 23.27 9.74
CA ASN A 68 6.88 23.33 8.35
C ASN A 68 6.32 22.17 7.51
N THR A 69 5.77 21.13 8.13
CA THR A 69 5.13 19.99 7.48
C THR A 69 3.77 19.74 8.10
N ALA A 70 2.73 19.75 7.28
CA ALA A 70 1.39 19.34 7.67
C ALA A 70 1.02 18.06 6.92
N TYR A 71 0.67 17.01 7.63
CA TYR A 71 0.15 15.77 7.08
C TYR A 71 -1.31 15.61 7.45
N ILE A 72 -2.18 15.65 6.45
CA ILE A 72 -3.63 15.59 6.63
C ILE A 72 -4.16 14.39 5.86
N GLU A 73 -4.57 13.36 6.59
CA GLU A 73 -5.14 12.14 6.04
C GLU A 73 -6.62 12.07 6.39
N ILE A 74 -7.48 12.08 5.37
CA ILE A 74 -8.92 12.20 5.54
C ILE A 74 -9.64 11.49 4.39
N PRO A 75 -10.86 10.91 4.61
CA PRO A 75 -11.63 10.25 3.56
C PRO A 75 -11.86 11.09 2.31
N THR A 76 -12.30 10.43 1.25
CA THR A 76 -12.65 11.12 0.00
C THR A 76 -13.86 12.03 0.15
N LYS A 77 -13.96 13.08 -0.69
CA LYS A 77 -15.08 14.03 -0.73
C LYS A 77 -15.28 14.89 0.52
N MET A 78 -14.26 15.00 1.36
CA MET A 78 -14.27 15.87 2.54
C MET A 78 -13.87 17.33 2.25
N GLY A 79 -13.64 17.70 0.98
CA GLY A 79 -13.27 19.07 0.59
C GLY A 79 -11.76 19.33 0.48
N LYS A 80 -10.95 18.26 0.35
CA LYS A 80 -9.47 18.33 0.29
C LYS A 80 -8.93 19.28 -0.77
N SER A 81 -9.34 19.09 -2.03
CA SER A 81 -8.74 19.82 -3.16
C SER A 81 -9.06 21.32 -3.14
N GLU A 82 -10.23 21.73 -2.65
CA GLU A 82 -10.54 23.16 -2.48
C GLU A 82 -9.72 23.78 -1.34
N LEU A 83 -9.54 23.07 -0.23
CA LEU A 83 -8.66 23.52 0.86
C LEU A 83 -7.20 23.61 0.39
N ALA A 84 -6.72 22.59 -0.33
CA ALA A 84 -5.38 22.57 -0.90
C ALA A 84 -5.11 23.75 -1.86
N ALA A 85 -6.09 24.08 -2.70
CA ALA A 85 -6.03 25.24 -3.61
C ALA A 85 -6.00 26.56 -2.83
N ALA A 86 -6.82 26.69 -1.79
CA ALA A 86 -6.86 27.88 -0.94
C ALA A 86 -5.52 28.08 -0.19
N VAL A 87 -4.92 26.99 0.33
CA VAL A 87 -3.60 27.04 0.98
C VAL A 87 -2.51 27.42 -0.03
N ALA A 88 -2.53 26.86 -1.26
CA ALA A 88 -1.60 27.25 -2.31
C ALA A 88 -1.68 28.75 -2.64
N LEU A 89 -2.89 29.31 -2.72
CA LEU A 89 -3.10 30.74 -2.94
C LEU A 89 -2.65 31.59 -1.74
N LEU A 90 -2.91 31.15 -0.51
CA LEU A 90 -2.45 31.83 0.70
C LEU A 90 -0.92 31.91 0.73
N LEU A 91 -0.23 30.79 0.49
CA LEU A 91 1.24 30.75 0.44
C LEU A 91 1.82 31.60 -0.69
N THR A 92 1.13 31.71 -1.81
CA THR A 92 1.59 32.48 -2.98
C THR A 92 1.31 33.98 -2.84
N CYS A 93 0.14 34.36 -2.31
CA CYS A 93 -0.37 35.72 -2.38
C CYS A 93 -0.51 36.41 -1.02
N GLY A 94 -0.59 35.66 0.07
CA GLY A 94 -0.96 36.16 1.39
C GLY A 94 0.06 35.94 2.50
N ASP A 95 1.09 35.12 2.30
CA ASP A 95 2.02 34.74 3.36
C ASP A 95 3.19 35.74 3.56
N GLY A 96 3.23 36.80 2.75
CA GLY A 96 4.21 37.91 2.89
C GLY A 96 5.63 37.59 2.44
N GLU A 97 5.84 36.45 1.80
CA GLU A 97 7.16 36.04 1.31
C GLU A 97 7.45 36.64 -0.07
N GLU A 98 8.60 37.29 -0.21
CA GLU A 98 9.06 37.80 -1.51
C GLU A 98 9.55 36.67 -2.41
N ARG A 99 9.12 36.69 -3.69
CA ARG A 99 9.45 35.68 -4.68
C ARG A 99 9.20 34.26 -4.17
N ALA A 100 8.07 34.03 -3.51
CA ALA A 100 7.67 32.71 -3.03
C ALA A 100 7.53 31.75 -4.21
N GLU A 101 8.21 30.61 -4.11
CA GLU A 101 8.06 29.49 -5.01
C GLU A 101 7.12 28.47 -4.37
N VAL A 102 5.90 28.37 -4.91
CA VAL A 102 4.89 27.41 -4.43
C VAL A 102 4.61 26.38 -5.51
N TYR A 103 4.64 25.11 -5.15
CA TYR A 103 4.46 24.01 -6.10
C TYR A 103 3.31 23.11 -5.73
N GLY A 104 2.49 22.76 -6.73
CA GLY A 104 1.48 21.72 -6.63
C GLY A 104 2.02 20.41 -7.21
N CYS A 105 2.02 19.35 -6.41
CA CYS A 105 2.56 18.05 -6.76
C CYS A 105 1.48 16.96 -6.63
N ALA A 106 1.43 16.03 -7.60
CA ALA A 106 0.64 14.82 -7.56
C ALA A 106 1.35 13.70 -8.35
N ALA A 107 0.77 12.51 -8.38
CA ALA A 107 1.32 11.35 -9.09
C ALA A 107 1.54 11.61 -10.58
N ASP A 108 0.60 12.30 -11.19
CA ASP A 108 0.67 12.71 -12.59
C ASP A 108 0.26 14.17 -12.77
N ARG A 109 0.55 14.70 -13.97
CA ARG A 109 0.26 16.10 -14.29
C ARG A 109 -1.25 16.40 -14.34
N GLN A 110 -2.07 15.42 -14.69
CA GLN A 110 -3.51 15.60 -14.78
C GLN A 110 -4.12 15.78 -13.39
N GLN A 111 -3.71 14.96 -12.42
CA GLN A 111 -4.14 15.11 -11.02
C GLN A 111 -3.66 16.41 -10.39
N ALA A 112 -2.39 16.77 -10.56
CA ALA A 112 -1.88 18.05 -10.06
C ALA A 112 -2.60 19.27 -10.67
N THR A 113 -3.11 19.13 -11.91
CA THR A 113 -3.92 20.13 -12.58
C THR A 113 -5.26 20.38 -11.91
N ILE A 114 -5.84 19.41 -11.21
CA ILE A 114 -7.14 19.56 -10.53
C ILE A 114 -7.10 20.67 -9.47
N VAL A 115 -6.09 20.67 -8.61
CA VAL A 115 -5.89 21.71 -7.59
C VAL A 115 -5.57 23.06 -8.23
N PHE A 116 -4.77 23.06 -9.29
CA PHE A 116 -4.43 24.29 -10.03
C PHE A 116 -5.66 24.93 -10.66
N ASP A 117 -6.53 24.15 -11.31
CA ASP A 117 -7.72 24.69 -11.98
C ASP A 117 -8.71 25.24 -10.94
N VAL A 118 -8.86 24.59 -9.77
CA VAL A 118 -9.62 25.12 -8.65
C VAL A 118 -9.04 26.46 -8.18
N ALA A 119 -7.72 26.55 -7.98
CA ALA A 119 -7.08 27.80 -7.58
C ALA A 119 -7.24 28.90 -8.65
N ALA A 120 -7.14 28.53 -9.94
CA ALA A 120 -7.36 29.48 -11.04
C ALA A 120 -8.79 30.02 -11.07
N ASP A 121 -9.78 29.19 -10.81
CA ASP A 121 -11.17 29.62 -10.73
C ASP A 121 -11.41 30.51 -9.49
N MET A 122 -10.83 30.17 -8.33
CA MET A 122 -10.86 31.06 -7.15
C MET A 122 -10.27 32.45 -7.45
N VAL A 123 -9.15 32.51 -8.18
CA VAL A 123 -8.55 33.78 -8.62
C VAL A 123 -9.48 34.55 -9.54
N ARG A 124 -10.09 33.89 -10.54
CA ARG A 124 -11.03 34.52 -11.50
C ARG A 124 -12.26 35.10 -10.81
N MET A 125 -12.77 34.40 -9.79
CA MET A 125 -13.93 34.80 -9.01
C MET A 125 -13.63 35.89 -7.99
N SER A 126 -12.34 36.14 -7.67
CA SER A 126 -11.92 37.17 -6.71
C SER A 126 -11.51 38.46 -7.44
N PRO A 127 -12.27 39.60 -7.31
CA PRO A 127 -11.90 40.88 -7.94
C PRO A 127 -10.54 41.40 -7.49
N ALA A 128 -10.13 41.09 -6.27
CA ALA A 128 -8.83 41.51 -5.72
C ALA A 128 -7.67 40.70 -6.30
N LEU A 129 -7.83 39.38 -6.43
CA LEU A 129 -6.77 38.48 -6.95
C LEU A 129 -6.70 38.57 -8.48
N SER A 130 -7.80 38.63 -9.19
CA SER A 130 -7.82 38.68 -10.66
C SER A 130 -7.03 39.87 -11.25
N LYS A 131 -6.97 40.99 -10.53
CA LYS A 131 -6.14 42.14 -10.92
C LYS A 131 -4.65 41.96 -10.67
N ARG A 132 -4.26 41.13 -9.71
CA ARG A 132 -2.89 40.98 -9.23
C ARG A 132 -2.19 39.70 -9.68
N VAL A 133 -2.97 38.66 -10.03
CA VAL A 133 -2.47 37.36 -10.45
C VAL A 133 -2.57 37.19 -11.95
N LYS A 134 -1.46 36.86 -12.60
CA LYS A 134 -1.42 36.44 -14.02
C LYS A 134 -1.47 34.93 -14.12
N ILE A 135 -2.51 34.38 -14.76
CA ILE A 135 -2.67 32.95 -14.97
C ILE A 135 -2.10 32.57 -16.35
N LEU A 136 -1.15 31.65 -16.38
CA LEU A 136 -0.55 31.05 -17.56
C LEU A 136 -1.07 29.60 -17.68
N ALA A 137 -2.27 29.44 -18.25
CA ALA A 137 -3.01 28.18 -18.24
C ALA A 137 -2.26 27.03 -18.93
N SER A 138 -1.56 27.29 -20.04
CA SER A 138 -0.78 26.29 -20.78
C SER A 138 0.44 25.76 -19.99
N GLN A 139 1.00 26.61 -19.13
CA GLN A 139 2.14 26.28 -18.28
C GLN A 139 1.72 25.74 -16.91
N LYS A 140 0.42 25.79 -16.60
CA LYS A 140 -0.13 25.52 -15.25
C LYS A 140 0.62 26.32 -14.17
N ARG A 141 0.78 27.63 -14.41
CA ARG A 141 1.49 28.55 -13.55
C ARG A 141 0.66 29.82 -13.30
N MET A 142 0.66 30.30 -12.07
CA MET A 142 0.10 31.60 -11.66
C MET A 142 1.21 32.46 -11.09
N ILE A 143 1.23 33.75 -11.45
CA ILE A 143 2.23 34.70 -10.99
C ILE A 143 1.51 35.81 -10.22
N TYR A 144 1.84 35.97 -8.95
CA TYR A 144 1.39 37.08 -8.12
C TYR A 144 2.36 38.25 -8.29
N LYS A 145 1.91 39.28 -9.02
CA LYS A 145 2.77 40.38 -9.45
C LYS A 145 3.38 41.21 -8.30
N PRO A 146 2.67 41.51 -7.19
CA PRO A 146 3.21 42.39 -6.15
C PRO A 146 4.54 41.92 -5.54
N THR A 147 4.72 40.60 -5.35
CA THR A 147 5.93 40.01 -4.75
C THR A 147 6.72 39.14 -5.74
N ASN A 148 6.33 39.11 -7.02
CA ASN A 148 6.89 38.19 -8.04
C ASN A 148 6.86 36.70 -7.60
N SER A 149 5.91 36.34 -6.76
CA SER A 149 5.69 34.96 -6.29
C SER A 149 4.91 34.16 -7.32
N PHE A 150 5.05 32.85 -7.30
CA PHE A 150 4.30 32.00 -8.22
C PHE A 150 3.82 30.71 -7.58
N TYR A 151 2.71 30.19 -8.12
CA TYR A 151 2.23 28.82 -7.93
C TYR A 151 2.34 28.07 -9.25
N GLN A 152 2.98 26.90 -9.26
CA GLN A 152 3.19 26.08 -10.46
C GLN A 152 3.00 24.60 -10.20
N VAL A 153 2.38 23.90 -11.17
CA VAL A 153 2.20 22.44 -11.13
C VAL A 153 3.50 21.76 -11.60
N LEU A 154 3.92 20.75 -10.83
CA LEU A 154 4.98 19.81 -11.19
C LEU A 154 4.43 18.39 -11.28
N SER A 155 4.91 17.64 -12.27
CA SER A 155 4.63 16.20 -12.40
C SER A 155 5.81 15.36 -11.94
N ALA A 156 5.57 14.07 -11.74
CA ALA A 156 6.60 13.11 -11.32
C ALA A 156 7.86 13.09 -12.23
N GLU A 157 7.77 13.55 -13.47
CA GLU A 157 8.91 13.64 -14.40
C GLU A 157 9.81 14.86 -14.12
N ALA A 158 9.36 15.82 -13.32
CA ALA A 158 10.09 17.06 -13.04
C ALA A 158 11.22 16.90 -12.01
N TYR A 159 11.39 15.73 -11.40
CA TYR A 159 12.38 15.46 -10.34
C TYR A 159 13.85 15.60 -10.77
N SER A 160 14.15 15.68 -12.08
CA SER A 160 15.51 15.88 -12.59
C SER A 160 16.00 17.32 -12.48
N LYS A 161 15.16 18.27 -12.06
CA LYS A 161 15.51 19.68 -11.93
C LYS A 161 15.91 19.97 -10.48
N HIS A 162 17.19 20.14 -10.23
CA HIS A 162 17.72 20.64 -8.96
C HIS A 162 17.74 22.18 -8.95
N GLY A 163 17.66 22.78 -7.75
CA GLY A 163 17.78 24.23 -7.56
C GLY A 163 16.47 24.94 -7.22
N PHE A 164 15.48 24.20 -6.69
CA PHE A 164 14.27 24.82 -6.13
C PHE A 164 14.60 25.59 -4.84
N ASN A 165 13.97 26.76 -4.69
CA ASN A 165 13.96 27.54 -3.45
C ASN A 165 12.54 27.64 -2.92
N ILE A 166 12.07 26.52 -2.35
CA ILE A 166 10.66 26.26 -2.07
C ILE A 166 10.19 27.02 -0.84
N HIS A 167 9.13 27.83 -1.02
CA HIS A 167 8.35 28.40 0.08
C HIS A 167 7.14 27.55 0.44
N GLY A 168 6.53 26.89 -0.53
CA GLY A 168 5.39 26.01 -0.30
C GLY A 168 5.30 24.85 -1.27
N VAL A 169 4.88 23.69 -0.75
CA VAL A 169 4.49 22.54 -1.56
C VAL A 169 3.12 22.06 -1.12
N VAL A 170 2.27 21.82 -2.09
CA VAL A 170 0.98 21.16 -1.88
C VAL A 170 1.01 19.82 -2.59
N PHE A 171 1.10 18.73 -1.84
CA PHE A 171 0.90 17.37 -2.35
C PHE A 171 -0.57 16.98 -2.18
N ASP A 172 -1.28 16.82 -3.29
CA ASP A 172 -2.62 16.24 -3.28
C ASP A 172 -2.55 14.74 -3.61
N GLU A 173 -3.34 13.95 -2.87
CA GLU A 173 -3.42 12.49 -3.00
C GLU A 173 -2.03 11.80 -2.95
N LEU A 174 -1.26 12.08 -1.88
CA LEU A 174 0.10 11.54 -1.69
C LEU A 174 0.17 10.01 -1.82
N HIS A 175 -0.92 9.29 -1.47
CA HIS A 175 -1.00 7.83 -1.57
C HIS A 175 -0.87 7.29 -3.01
N THR A 176 -1.07 8.13 -4.01
CA THR A 176 -0.97 7.74 -5.43
C THR A 176 0.44 7.88 -6.01
N GLN A 177 1.40 8.42 -5.24
CA GLN A 177 2.78 8.62 -5.72
C GLN A 177 3.43 7.29 -6.10
N PRO A 178 3.95 7.14 -7.34
CA PRO A 178 4.52 5.88 -7.81
C PRO A 178 5.86 5.52 -7.12
N ASN A 179 6.55 6.51 -6.59
CA ASN A 179 7.79 6.36 -5.84
C ASN A 179 8.09 7.63 -5.03
N ARG A 180 9.13 7.56 -4.19
CA ARG A 180 9.50 8.67 -3.29
C ARG A 180 10.30 9.82 -3.94
N LYS A 181 10.73 9.70 -5.20
CA LYS A 181 11.69 10.63 -5.82
C LYS A 181 11.22 12.08 -5.83
N LEU A 182 9.99 12.33 -6.32
CA LEU A 182 9.43 13.69 -6.33
C LEU A 182 9.27 14.23 -4.91
N PHE A 183 8.75 13.41 -3.99
CA PHE A 183 8.59 13.78 -2.59
C PHE A 183 9.92 14.19 -1.95
N ASP A 184 10.96 13.38 -2.13
CA ASP A 184 12.29 13.66 -1.56
C ASP A 184 12.88 14.96 -2.11
N VAL A 185 12.81 15.20 -3.43
CA VAL A 185 13.30 16.43 -4.06
C VAL A 185 12.56 17.66 -3.54
N MET A 186 11.25 17.55 -3.33
CA MET A 186 10.41 18.69 -2.94
C MET A 186 10.44 18.98 -1.43
N THR A 187 10.82 18.03 -0.59
CA THR A 187 10.76 18.17 0.87
C THR A 187 12.11 18.11 1.58
N LYS A 188 13.16 17.59 0.92
CA LYS A 188 14.49 17.45 1.54
C LYS A 188 15.44 18.54 1.04
N GLY A 189 15.68 19.53 1.87
CA GLY A 189 16.65 20.60 1.64
C GLY A 189 16.21 21.71 0.68
N SER A 190 15.16 21.54 -0.08
CA SER A 190 14.72 22.52 -1.09
C SER A 190 14.10 23.81 -0.50
N GLY A 191 13.71 23.78 0.77
CA GLY A 191 13.20 24.94 1.51
C GLY A 191 14.16 25.54 2.54
N ASP A 192 15.39 25.04 2.63
CA ASP A 192 16.34 25.41 3.70
C ASP A 192 16.75 26.90 3.67
N ALA A 193 16.66 27.53 2.50
CA ALA A 193 16.93 28.97 2.34
C ALA A 193 15.73 29.86 2.72
N ARG A 194 14.57 29.30 3.04
CA ARG A 194 13.37 30.01 3.46
C ARG A 194 13.19 29.99 4.95
N THR A 195 12.67 31.06 5.51
CA THR A 195 12.49 31.19 6.97
C THR A 195 11.31 30.38 7.49
N GLN A 196 10.27 30.19 6.69
CA GLN A 196 9.05 29.50 7.09
C GLN A 196 8.42 28.72 5.92
N PRO A 197 9.12 27.76 5.31
CA PRO A 197 8.54 26.93 4.26
C PRO A 197 7.39 26.08 4.83
N LEU A 198 6.40 25.71 3.98
CA LEU A 198 5.32 24.81 4.36
C LEU A 198 5.14 23.71 3.33
N TYR A 199 5.26 22.47 3.77
CA TYR A 199 4.94 21.25 3.02
C TYR A 199 3.56 20.78 3.47
N PHE A 200 2.55 21.05 2.66
CA PHE A 200 1.15 20.70 2.91
C PHE A 200 0.80 19.40 2.18
N LEU A 201 0.78 18.30 2.92
CA LEU A 201 0.54 16.95 2.42
C LEU A 201 -0.90 16.56 2.75
N ILE A 202 -1.74 16.44 1.74
CA ILE A 202 -3.14 16.06 1.94
C ILE A 202 -3.48 14.82 1.13
N THR A 203 -4.10 13.83 1.77
CA THR A 203 -4.28 12.51 1.17
C THR A 203 -5.47 11.75 1.76
N THR A 204 -5.76 10.62 1.18
CA THR A 204 -6.59 9.55 1.73
C THR A 204 -5.69 8.33 1.99
N ALA A 205 -6.10 7.40 2.84
CA ALA A 205 -5.42 6.13 3.04
C ALA A 205 -5.21 5.38 1.72
N GLY A 206 -4.07 4.73 1.60
CA GLY A 206 -3.70 3.95 0.43
C GLY A 206 -3.83 2.45 0.64
N THR A 207 -3.26 1.71 -0.30
CA THR A 207 -3.17 0.24 -0.28
C THR A 207 -1.73 -0.27 -0.23
N ASP A 208 -0.76 0.57 -0.62
CA ASP A 208 0.66 0.23 -0.64
C ASP A 208 1.35 0.65 0.66
N THR A 209 1.64 -0.34 1.50
CA THR A 209 2.35 -0.15 2.79
C THR A 209 3.86 0.09 2.63
N LYS A 210 4.41 0.05 1.41
CA LYS A 210 5.80 0.41 1.11
C LYS A 210 5.94 1.82 0.55
N SER A 211 4.83 2.52 0.34
CA SER A 211 4.81 3.86 -0.23
C SER A 211 5.34 4.91 0.74
N ILE A 212 5.84 6.02 0.20
CA ILE A 212 6.21 7.20 1.00
C ILE A 212 5.02 7.77 1.78
N CYS A 213 3.80 7.59 1.28
CA CYS A 213 2.60 7.99 1.99
C CYS A 213 2.40 7.17 3.27
N TYR A 214 2.59 5.84 3.20
CA TYR A 214 2.49 4.99 4.39
C TYR A 214 3.61 5.26 5.40
N GLU A 215 4.85 5.50 4.95
CA GLU A 215 5.96 5.92 5.81
C GLU A 215 5.60 7.22 6.58
N THR A 216 4.99 8.18 5.87
CA THR A 216 4.55 9.45 6.45
C THR A 216 3.35 9.26 7.40
N HIS A 217 2.41 8.37 7.04
CA HIS A 217 1.31 7.94 7.91
C HIS A 217 1.82 7.35 9.21
N GLN A 218 2.77 6.41 9.16
CA GLN A 218 3.35 5.81 10.36
C GLN A 218 4.04 6.85 11.26
N LYS A 219 4.77 7.80 10.66
CA LYS A 219 5.34 8.93 11.40
C LYS A 219 4.26 9.75 12.09
N ALA A 220 3.16 10.04 11.38
CA ALA A 220 2.02 10.79 11.95
C ALA A 220 1.36 10.04 13.11
N VAL A 221 1.11 8.75 12.97
CA VAL A 221 0.57 7.88 14.03
C VAL A 221 1.51 7.85 15.25
N ASP A 222 2.81 7.65 15.03
CA ASP A 222 3.80 7.64 16.12
C ASP A 222 3.81 8.95 16.92
N ILE A 223 3.62 10.09 16.25
CA ILE A 223 3.54 11.40 16.91
C ILE A 223 2.19 11.57 17.64
N LEU A 224 1.08 11.17 17.02
CA LEU A 224 -0.25 11.24 17.64
C LEU A 224 -0.36 10.43 18.92
N GLU A 225 0.30 9.25 18.95
CA GLU A 225 0.35 8.33 20.08
C GLU A 225 1.51 8.63 21.07
N GLY A 226 2.34 9.62 20.78
CA GLY A 226 3.43 10.05 21.67
C GLY A 226 4.66 9.13 21.65
N ARG A 227 4.78 8.22 20.66
CA ARG A 227 5.97 7.37 20.48
C ARG A 227 7.15 8.13 19.87
N LYS A 228 6.87 9.16 19.08
CA LYS A 228 7.88 10.06 18.49
C LYS A 228 7.51 11.51 18.73
N THR A 229 8.52 12.37 18.68
CA THR A 229 8.36 13.84 18.77
C THR A 229 9.02 14.49 17.58
N ASP A 230 8.26 15.30 16.83
CA ASP A 230 8.77 16.21 15.83
C ASP A 230 7.96 17.52 15.93
N PRO A 231 8.55 18.55 16.55
CA PRO A 231 7.83 19.80 16.82
C PRO A 231 7.49 20.61 15.56
N THR A 232 8.06 20.26 14.42
CA THR A 232 7.83 20.93 13.14
C THR A 232 6.80 20.20 12.27
N PHE A 233 6.36 19.02 12.70
CA PHE A 233 5.40 18.18 11.99
C PHE A 233 4.02 18.28 12.62
N TYR A 234 3.01 18.59 11.81
CA TYR A 234 1.61 18.70 12.21
C TYR A 234 0.79 17.52 11.68
N PRO A 235 0.47 16.52 12.52
CA PRO A 235 -0.27 15.34 12.09
C PRO A 235 -1.77 15.51 12.30
N VAL A 236 -2.56 15.21 11.27
CA VAL A 236 -4.02 15.10 11.35
C VAL A 236 -4.46 13.85 10.60
N ILE A 237 -5.10 12.92 11.30
CA ILE A 237 -5.67 11.70 10.72
C ILE A 237 -7.14 11.59 11.16
N TYR A 238 -8.05 11.62 10.19
CA TYR A 238 -9.45 11.29 10.37
C TYR A 238 -9.71 9.94 9.72
N GLY A 239 -10.11 8.95 10.51
CA GLY A 239 -10.36 7.62 10.02
C GLY A 239 -11.03 6.74 11.08
N ALA A 240 -11.46 5.56 10.67
CA ALA A 240 -11.91 4.52 11.57
C ALA A 240 -10.73 3.64 11.98
N ASP A 241 -10.73 3.16 13.22
CA ASP A 241 -9.77 2.17 13.66
C ASP A 241 -10.04 0.82 12.99
N ARG A 242 -9.03 -0.04 12.94
CA ARG A 242 -9.14 -1.33 12.26
C ARG A 242 -10.23 -2.23 12.86
N GLU A 243 -10.44 -2.12 14.16
CA GLU A 243 -11.38 -2.92 14.96
C GLU A 243 -12.79 -2.30 15.00
N ASP A 244 -12.97 -1.09 14.48
CA ASP A 244 -14.29 -0.44 14.43
C ASP A 244 -15.24 -1.20 13.50
N ASP A 245 -16.50 -1.30 13.90
CA ASP A 245 -17.56 -1.81 13.02
C ASP A 245 -17.79 -0.82 11.86
N TRP A 246 -17.33 -1.21 10.68
CA TRP A 246 -17.42 -0.39 9.47
C TRP A 246 -18.86 -0.12 9.00
N THR A 247 -19.85 -0.83 9.55
CA THR A 247 -21.27 -0.66 9.23
C THR A 247 -22.00 0.30 10.18
N ASP A 248 -21.35 0.72 11.28
CA ASP A 248 -21.93 1.65 12.26
C ASP A 248 -21.81 3.12 11.79
N GLU A 249 -22.94 3.83 11.73
CA GLU A 249 -22.97 5.26 11.37
C GLU A 249 -22.15 6.15 12.31
N LYS A 250 -21.98 5.77 13.58
CA LYS A 250 -21.11 6.50 14.52
C LYS A 250 -19.65 6.46 14.08
N VAL A 251 -19.20 5.32 13.55
CA VAL A 251 -17.88 5.16 12.97
C VAL A 251 -17.73 6.02 11.71
N TRP A 252 -18.77 6.11 10.89
CA TRP A 252 -18.75 6.99 9.72
C TRP A 252 -18.58 8.46 10.11
N HIS A 253 -19.27 8.94 11.16
CA HIS A 253 -19.10 10.29 11.68
C HIS A 253 -17.72 10.53 12.30
N LYS A 254 -17.14 9.53 12.99
CA LYS A 254 -15.77 9.57 13.51
C LYS A 254 -14.75 9.78 12.38
N ALA A 255 -14.90 9.02 11.28
CA ALA A 255 -13.98 9.08 10.14
C ALA A 255 -14.19 10.31 9.24
N ASN A 256 -15.42 10.83 9.15
CA ASN A 256 -15.80 11.86 8.18
C ASN A 256 -16.28 13.14 8.87
N PRO A 257 -15.39 14.06 9.22
CA PRO A 257 -15.76 15.29 9.95
C PRO A 257 -16.66 16.24 9.15
N SER A 258 -16.80 16.06 7.84
CA SER A 258 -17.70 16.83 6.98
C SER A 258 -18.97 16.06 6.56
N LEU A 259 -19.24 14.90 7.18
CA LEU A 259 -20.42 14.10 6.86
C LEU A 259 -21.71 14.90 7.13
N GLY A 260 -22.63 14.89 6.18
CA GLY A 260 -23.83 15.73 6.21
C GLY A 260 -23.63 17.13 5.60
N ILE A 261 -22.40 17.64 5.51
CA ILE A 261 -22.07 18.94 4.90
C ILE A 261 -21.61 18.73 3.45
N THR A 262 -20.47 18.06 3.24
CA THR A 262 -19.92 17.84 1.90
C THR A 262 -20.51 16.59 1.23
N VAL A 263 -20.79 15.56 2.01
CA VAL A 263 -21.36 14.29 1.56
C VAL A 263 -22.65 14.01 2.34
N PRO A 264 -23.80 13.84 1.67
CA PRO A 264 -25.02 13.37 2.33
C PRO A 264 -24.83 11.97 2.93
N ILE A 265 -25.36 11.75 4.13
CA ILE A 265 -25.24 10.47 4.83
C ILE A 265 -25.87 9.31 4.04
N GLU A 266 -26.96 9.59 3.30
CA GLU A 266 -27.65 8.60 2.46
C GLU A 266 -26.73 7.98 1.41
N LYS A 267 -25.76 8.76 0.89
CA LYS A 267 -24.76 8.24 -0.06
C LYS A 267 -23.78 7.27 0.59
N VAL A 268 -23.49 7.47 1.86
CA VAL A 268 -22.63 6.54 2.62
C VAL A 268 -23.41 5.29 2.97
N ARG A 269 -24.69 5.41 3.35
CA ARG A 269 -25.59 4.25 3.57
C ARG A 269 -25.69 3.38 2.32
N GLN A 270 -25.97 3.98 1.16
CA GLN A 270 -26.04 3.25 -0.11
C GLN A 270 -24.73 2.51 -0.43
N ALA A 271 -23.59 3.17 -0.24
CA ALA A 271 -22.29 2.56 -0.46
C ALA A 271 -22.00 1.42 0.53
N CYS A 272 -22.43 1.54 1.79
CA CYS A 272 -22.30 0.49 2.79
C CYS A 272 -23.16 -0.73 2.45
N GLU A 273 -24.42 -0.55 2.05
CA GLU A 273 -25.30 -1.66 1.66
C GLU A 273 -24.76 -2.40 0.42
N SER A 274 -24.18 -1.69 -0.56
CA SER A 274 -23.49 -2.33 -1.69
C SER A 274 -22.28 -3.12 -1.23
N ALA A 275 -21.46 -2.54 -0.34
CA ALA A 275 -20.26 -3.16 0.18
C ALA A 275 -20.52 -4.44 1.00
N LYS A 276 -21.65 -4.52 1.72
CA LYS A 276 -22.07 -5.75 2.43
C LYS A 276 -22.28 -6.94 1.50
N GLN A 277 -22.59 -6.68 0.23
CA GLN A 277 -22.89 -7.73 -0.75
C GLN A 277 -21.65 -8.14 -1.57
N ASN A 278 -20.59 -7.34 -1.54
CA ASN A 278 -19.41 -7.54 -2.38
C ASN A 278 -18.11 -7.22 -1.61
N PRO A 279 -17.24 -8.22 -1.32
CA PRO A 279 -15.98 -8.01 -0.59
C PRO A 279 -15.04 -6.99 -1.24
N THR A 280 -15.08 -6.86 -2.57
CA THR A 280 -14.26 -5.87 -3.28
C THR A 280 -14.72 -4.44 -2.96
N GLU A 281 -16.03 -4.23 -2.89
CA GLU A 281 -16.62 -2.95 -2.53
C GLU A 281 -16.45 -2.63 -1.05
N GLU A 282 -16.37 -3.63 -0.17
CA GLU A 282 -16.04 -3.44 1.24
C GLU A 282 -14.66 -2.81 1.40
N ASN A 283 -13.62 -3.33 0.72
CA ASN A 283 -12.29 -2.74 0.77
C ASN A 283 -12.27 -1.30 0.26
N ALA A 284 -12.97 -1.02 -0.85
CA ALA A 284 -13.11 0.33 -1.37
C ALA A 284 -13.86 1.25 -0.39
N PHE A 285 -14.91 0.75 0.27
CA PHE A 285 -15.64 1.50 1.29
C PHE A 285 -14.74 1.83 2.49
N ARG A 286 -14.04 0.83 3.03
CA ARG A 286 -13.09 1.01 4.13
C ARG A 286 -11.98 2.01 3.80
N GLN A 287 -11.39 1.92 2.62
CA GLN A 287 -10.36 2.86 2.17
C GLN A 287 -10.92 4.27 1.95
N LEU A 288 -11.94 4.40 1.11
CA LEU A 288 -12.37 5.71 0.59
C LEU A 288 -13.33 6.44 1.51
N ARG A 289 -14.13 5.71 2.33
CA ARG A 289 -15.13 6.30 3.24
C ARG A 289 -14.70 6.30 4.69
N LEU A 290 -13.90 5.32 5.11
CA LEU A 290 -13.43 5.21 6.49
C LEU A 290 -11.94 5.54 6.66
N ASN A 291 -11.24 5.82 5.56
CA ASN A 291 -9.82 6.17 5.57
C ASN A 291 -8.96 5.10 6.25
N GLN A 292 -9.33 3.84 6.08
CA GLN A 292 -8.55 2.72 6.59
C GLN A 292 -7.51 2.28 5.54
N TRP A 293 -6.28 2.04 5.98
CA TRP A 293 -5.27 1.38 5.16
C TRP A 293 -5.65 -0.08 4.95
N VAL A 294 -5.96 -0.43 3.69
CA VAL A 294 -6.33 -1.79 3.29
C VAL A 294 -5.17 -2.39 2.49
N LYS A 295 -4.82 -3.64 2.79
CA LYS A 295 -3.66 -4.29 2.16
C LYS A 295 -3.82 -4.54 0.67
N GLN A 296 -5.06 -4.60 0.17
CA GLN A 296 -5.34 -4.84 -1.26
C GLN A 296 -6.70 -4.29 -1.66
N ALA A 297 -6.78 -3.69 -2.86
CA ALA A 297 -8.07 -3.26 -3.43
C ALA A 297 -8.96 -4.47 -3.81
N ILE A 298 -8.37 -5.62 -4.15
CA ILE A 298 -9.08 -6.87 -4.52
C ILE A 298 -8.32 -8.05 -3.92
N ARG A 299 -8.93 -8.72 -2.94
CA ARG A 299 -8.45 -10.02 -2.45
C ARG A 299 -8.89 -11.10 -3.42
N TRP A 300 -7.94 -11.88 -3.92
CA TRP A 300 -8.25 -13.04 -4.74
C TRP A 300 -8.83 -14.17 -3.91
N MET A 301 -8.15 -14.56 -2.81
CA MET A 301 -8.60 -15.63 -1.93
C MET A 301 -9.49 -15.08 -0.81
N PRO A 302 -10.73 -15.55 -0.66
CA PRO A 302 -11.55 -15.25 0.52
C PRO A 302 -10.93 -15.91 1.76
N MET A 303 -10.23 -15.14 2.60
CA MET A 303 -9.46 -15.68 3.72
C MET A 303 -10.32 -16.43 4.74
N GLU A 304 -11.58 -16.07 4.90
CA GLU A 304 -12.54 -16.82 5.71
C GLU A 304 -12.72 -18.26 5.19
N LYS A 305 -12.73 -18.46 3.85
CA LYS A 305 -12.84 -19.79 3.25
C LYS A 305 -11.53 -20.56 3.35
N TRP A 306 -10.39 -19.87 3.18
CA TRP A 306 -9.07 -20.44 3.41
C TRP A 306 -8.94 -20.94 4.86
N ASP A 307 -9.30 -20.11 5.83
CA ASP A 307 -9.21 -20.43 7.26
C ASP A 307 -10.10 -21.62 7.64
N LEU A 308 -11.22 -21.86 6.95
CA LEU A 308 -12.05 -23.05 7.11
C LEU A 308 -11.39 -24.35 6.61
N CYS A 309 -10.30 -24.26 5.85
CA CYS A 309 -9.48 -25.38 5.39
C CYS A 309 -8.32 -25.70 6.35
N ASN A 310 -8.33 -25.13 7.55
CA ASN A 310 -7.36 -25.39 8.61
C ASN A 310 -7.60 -26.76 9.29
N PHE A 311 -7.66 -27.80 8.49
CA PHE A 311 -7.69 -29.17 9.01
C PHE A 311 -6.25 -29.57 9.38
N ALA A 312 -6.10 -30.29 10.50
CA ALA A 312 -4.81 -30.78 10.93
C ALA A 312 -4.17 -31.68 9.87
N VAL A 313 -2.90 -31.48 9.63
CA VAL A 313 -2.08 -32.34 8.76
C VAL A 313 -1.18 -33.16 9.68
N ASN A 314 -1.48 -34.47 9.79
CA ASN A 314 -0.69 -35.40 10.59
C ASN A 314 0.40 -35.99 9.72
N GLU A 315 1.66 -35.61 9.97
CA GLU A 315 2.81 -36.04 9.19
C GLU A 315 3.07 -37.56 9.30
N ASP A 316 2.72 -38.18 10.44
CA ASP A 316 2.88 -39.64 10.60
C ASP A 316 1.95 -40.43 9.66
N GLU A 317 0.77 -39.90 9.37
CA GLU A 317 -0.17 -40.50 8.42
C GLU A 317 0.24 -40.33 6.96
N LEU A 318 1.17 -39.40 6.69
CA LEU A 318 1.67 -39.09 5.35
C LEU A 318 2.92 -39.91 4.99
N LYS A 319 3.56 -40.60 5.94
CA LYS A 319 4.77 -41.39 5.69
C LYS A 319 4.53 -42.42 4.58
N GLY A 320 5.43 -42.43 3.61
CA GLY A 320 5.37 -43.32 2.45
C GLY A 320 4.30 -42.99 1.41
N ARG A 321 3.44 -41.99 1.66
CA ARG A 321 2.40 -41.55 0.70
C ARG A 321 3.03 -40.83 -0.49
N VAL A 322 2.39 -41.02 -1.64
CA VAL A 322 2.69 -40.25 -2.85
C VAL A 322 2.45 -38.78 -2.62
N CYS A 323 3.42 -37.95 -3.01
CA CYS A 323 3.28 -36.48 -3.00
C CYS A 323 4.08 -35.83 -4.13
N TYR A 324 3.81 -34.57 -4.35
CA TYR A 324 4.42 -33.74 -5.37
C TYR A 324 5.00 -32.48 -4.73
N GLY A 325 6.23 -32.13 -5.11
CA GLY A 325 6.92 -30.93 -4.64
C GLY A 325 6.72 -29.75 -5.57
N GLY A 326 6.64 -28.56 -5.00
CA GLY A 326 6.77 -27.28 -5.71
C GLY A 326 7.90 -26.49 -5.07
N LEU A 327 8.84 -26.02 -5.88
CA LEU A 327 10.04 -25.31 -5.43
C LEU A 327 10.09 -23.92 -6.05
N ASP A 328 9.98 -22.88 -5.23
CA ASP A 328 10.17 -21.49 -5.62
C ASP A 328 11.38 -20.89 -4.90
N LEU A 329 12.43 -20.66 -5.67
CA LEU A 329 13.74 -20.25 -5.15
C LEU A 329 13.91 -18.75 -5.16
N SER A 330 14.51 -18.25 -4.10
CA SER A 330 14.94 -16.86 -3.97
C SER A 330 16.46 -16.77 -3.95
N SER A 331 17.02 -15.75 -4.60
CA SER A 331 18.47 -15.54 -4.59
C SER A 331 18.96 -14.70 -3.41
N THR A 332 18.26 -13.62 -3.03
CA THR A 332 18.77 -12.67 -2.03
C THR A 332 17.72 -12.00 -1.14
N THR A 333 16.52 -11.72 -1.65
CA THR A 333 15.55 -10.87 -0.94
C THR A 333 14.22 -11.53 -0.62
N ASP A 334 13.85 -12.59 -1.30
CA ASP A 334 12.59 -13.29 -1.14
C ASP A 334 12.71 -14.51 -0.22
N ILE A 335 11.60 -15.14 0.10
CA ILE A 335 11.57 -16.39 0.87
C ILE A 335 11.74 -17.55 -0.11
N THR A 336 12.66 -18.47 0.17
CA THR A 336 12.67 -19.73 -0.56
C THR A 336 11.59 -20.63 0.02
N ALA A 337 10.76 -21.20 -0.85
CA ALA A 337 9.64 -22.05 -0.47
C ALA A 337 9.71 -23.41 -1.15
N PHE A 338 9.54 -24.47 -0.38
CA PHE A 338 9.28 -25.83 -0.85
C PHE A 338 7.98 -26.33 -0.27
N VAL A 339 7.05 -26.77 -1.11
CA VAL A 339 5.74 -27.22 -0.64
C VAL A 339 5.47 -28.61 -1.18
N LEU A 340 5.08 -29.53 -0.30
CA LEU A 340 4.58 -30.85 -0.68
C LEU A 340 3.05 -30.84 -0.71
N VAL A 341 2.48 -31.40 -1.77
CA VAL A 341 1.04 -31.62 -1.91
C VAL A 341 0.78 -33.11 -2.07
N PHE A 342 -0.04 -33.66 -1.17
CA PHE A 342 -0.45 -35.06 -1.15
C PHE A 342 -1.84 -35.16 -1.76
N PRO A 343 -2.05 -35.95 -2.84
CA PRO A 343 -3.36 -36.19 -3.41
C PRO A 343 -4.29 -36.92 -2.42
N PRO A 344 -5.62 -36.72 -2.53
CA PRO A 344 -6.59 -37.45 -1.73
C PRO A 344 -6.56 -38.95 -2.05
N LEU A 345 -6.81 -39.80 -1.06
CA LEU A 345 -6.87 -41.26 -1.23
C LEU A 345 -8.20 -41.74 -1.83
N ASP A 346 -9.27 -40.98 -1.56
CA ASP A 346 -10.62 -41.22 -2.05
C ASP A 346 -11.38 -39.91 -2.25
N GLU A 347 -12.63 -39.94 -2.68
CA GLU A 347 -13.46 -38.76 -2.96
C GLU A 347 -13.80 -37.91 -1.72
N GLU A 348 -13.79 -38.48 -0.53
CA GLU A 348 -14.08 -37.80 0.74
C GLU A 348 -12.81 -37.17 1.35
N ASP A 349 -11.65 -37.65 0.95
CA ASP A 349 -10.36 -37.17 1.44
C ASP A 349 -9.98 -35.78 0.84
N LYS A 350 -8.90 -35.18 1.37
CA LYS A 350 -8.46 -33.84 1.03
C LYS A 350 -7.04 -33.83 0.49
N TYR A 351 -6.72 -32.85 -0.36
CA TYR A 351 -5.35 -32.51 -0.65
C TYR A 351 -4.68 -31.98 0.61
N ARG A 352 -3.58 -32.59 1.04
CA ARG A 352 -2.82 -32.12 2.21
C ARG A 352 -1.62 -31.33 1.75
N ILE A 353 -1.41 -30.17 2.36
CA ILE A 353 -0.34 -29.21 2.01
C ILE A 353 0.63 -29.14 3.16
N LEU A 354 1.91 -29.36 2.88
CA LEU A 354 2.99 -29.34 3.84
C LEU A 354 4.08 -28.36 3.37
N PRO A 355 4.08 -27.11 3.86
CA PRO A 355 4.99 -26.06 3.41
C PRO A 355 6.25 -25.97 4.27
N TYR A 356 7.39 -25.66 3.63
CA TYR A 356 8.68 -25.39 4.23
C TYR A 356 9.26 -24.08 3.67
N PHE A 357 9.87 -23.26 4.55
CA PHE A 357 10.35 -21.93 4.20
C PHE A 357 11.73 -21.66 4.74
N TRP A 358 12.56 -20.94 3.96
CA TRP A 358 13.93 -20.57 4.36
C TRP A 358 14.21 -19.09 4.10
N LEU A 359 15.00 -18.50 5.02
CA LEU A 359 15.56 -17.16 4.94
C LEU A 359 17.04 -17.18 5.35
N PRO A 360 17.88 -16.24 4.86
CA PRO A 360 19.20 -16.01 5.41
C PRO A 360 19.13 -15.46 6.84
N GLU A 361 20.01 -15.94 7.73
CA GLU A 361 20.03 -15.58 9.15
C GLU A 361 20.49 -14.12 9.40
N ASP A 362 21.59 -13.69 8.73
CA ASP A 362 22.28 -12.44 9.03
C ASP A 362 21.41 -11.16 8.95
N ASN A 363 20.34 -11.19 8.21
CA ASN A 363 19.49 -10.02 7.95
C ASN A 363 18.06 -10.15 8.51
N LEU A 364 17.79 -11.13 9.38
CA LEU A 364 16.45 -11.41 9.85
C LEU A 364 15.83 -10.18 10.57
N ASP A 365 16.56 -9.59 11.52
CA ASP A 365 16.11 -8.39 12.27
C ASP A 365 15.90 -7.17 11.37
N LEU A 366 16.77 -6.99 10.36
CA LEU A 366 16.62 -5.91 9.40
C LEU A 366 15.39 -6.11 8.51
N ARG A 367 15.09 -7.36 8.13
CA ARG A 367 13.90 -7.70 7.36
C ARG A 367 12.63 -7.48 8.17
N VAL A 368 12.59 -7.90 9.45
CA VAL A 368 11.47 -7.63 10.36
C VAL A 368 11.15 -6.13 10.40
N LYS A 369 12.19 -5.29 10.56
CA LYS A 369 12.02 -3.83 10.61
C LYS A 369 11.62 -3.21 9.26
N ARG A 370 12.15 -3.73 8.15
CA ARG A 370 11.89 -3.21 6.81
C ARG A 370 10.49 -3.59 6.31
N ASP A 371 10.13 -4.87 6.48
CA ASP A 371 8.92 -5.46 5.91
C ASP A 371 7.73 -5.39 6.89
N HIS A 372 7.98 -5.03 8.17
CA HIS A 372 6.99 -5.03 9.27
C HIS A 372 6.27 -6.38 9.43
N VAL A 373 7.03 -7.47 9.22
CA VAL A 373 6.56 -8.85 9.31
C VAL A 373 7.35 -9.59 10.38
N ASN A 374 6.68 -10.39 11.21
CA ASN A 374 7.27 -11.08 12.36
C ASN A 374 8.01 -12.37 11.94
N TYR A 375 8.99 -12.27 11.07
CA TYR A 375 9.79 -13.42 10.62
C TYR A 375 10.53 -14.09 11.79
N ASP A 376 11.02 -13.31 12.74
CA ASP A 376 11.69 -13.76 13.97
C ASP A 376 10.79 -14.61 14.86
N LEU A 377 9.50 -14.28 14.92
CA LEU A 377 8.51 -15.08 15.65
C LEU A 377 8.24 -16.41 14.94
N TRP A 378 8.11 -16.39 13.62
CA TRP A 378 7.90 -17.62 12.84
C TRP A 378 9.12 -18.52 12.83
N GLU A 379 10.33 -17.96 12.87
CA GLU A 379 11.56 -18.71 13.04
C GLU A 379 11.59 -19.42 14.39
N LYS A 380 11.35 -18.71 15.50
CA LYS A 380 11.26 -19.27 16.86
C LYS A 380 10.18 -20.34 17.01
N GLN A 381 9.11 -20.25 16.24
CA GLN A 381 8.01 -21.22 16.22
C GLN A 381 8.27 -22.40 15.28
N GLY A 382 9.36 -22.37 14.50
CA GLY A 382 9.73 -23.44 13.56
C GLY A 382 8.98 -23.40 12.22
N TYR A 383 8.24 -22.33 11.91
CA TYR A 383 7.57 -22.18 10.62
C TYR A 383 8.48 -21.68 9.50
N ILE A 384 9.60 -21.04 9.85
CA ILE A 384 10.66 -20.63 8.93
C ILE A 384 11.98 -21.18 9.48
N GLN A 385 12.82 -21.68 8.60
CA GLN A 385 14.19 -22.07 8.91
C GLN A 385 15.15 -21.00 8.41
N THR A 386 16.25 -20.80 9.12
CA THR A 386 17.32 -19.90 8.69
C THR A 386 18.49 -20.69 8.15
N THR A 387 19.17 -20.13 7.14
CA THR A 387 20.46 -20.63 6.66
C THR A 387 21.55 -19.61 7.01
N GLU A 388 22.73 -20.09 7.41
CA GLU A 388 23.86 -19.26 7.80
C GLU A 388 24.27 -18.29 6.68
N GLY A 389 24.56 -17.02 7.04
CA GLY A 389 25.03 -15.97 6.13
C GLY A 389 23.93 -15.12 5.50
N ASN A 390 24.32 -14.35 4.47
CA ASN A 390 23.49 -13.31 3.82
C ASN A 390 22.63 -13.82 2.66
N VAL A 391 22.82 -15.07 2.21
CA VAL A 391 22.11 -15.70 1.10
C VAL A 391 21.61 -17.07 1.52
N VAL A 392 20.54 -17.54 0.88
CA VAL A 392 20.02 -18.88 1.15
C VAL A 392 20.99 -19.93 0.58
N HIS A 393 21.46 -20.84 1.42
CA HIS A 393 22.33 -21.95 1.02
C HIS A 393 21.52 -23.10 0.43
N TYR A 394 21.54 -23.23 -0.88
CA TYR A 394 20.79 -24.27 -1.58
C TYR A 394 21.18 -25.69 -1.19
N GLY A 395 22.44 -25.96 -0.87
CA GLY A 395 22.88 -27.28 -0.38
C GLY A 395 22.18 -27.72 0.90
N PHE A 396 21.79 -26.77 1.79
CA PHE A 396 20.98 -27.09 2.95
C PHE A 396 19.56 -27.54 2.55
N ILE A 397 18.97 -26.86 1.58
CA ILE A 397 17.63 -27.19 1.07
C ILE A 397 17.64 -28.52 0.31
N GLU A 398 18.64 -28.75 -0.50
CA GLU A 398 18.84 -30.04 -1.20
C GLU A 398 18.89 -31.20 -0.23
N LYS A 399 19.69 -31.08 0.84
CA LYS A 399 19.77 -32.12 1.88
C LYS A 399 18.47 -32.30 2.65
N PHE A 400 17.74 -31.19 2.88
CA PHE A 400 16.43 -31.25 3.51
C PHE A 400 15.41 -32.00 2.63
N ILE A 401 15.40 -31.74 1.32
CA ILE A 401 14.54 -32.43 0.35
C ILE A 401 14.91 -33.91 0.25
N GLU A 402 16.21 -34.23 0.27
CA GLU A 402 16.68 -35.62 0.28
C GLU A 402 16.11 -36.38 1.51
N ASN A 403 16.20 -35.78 2.71
CA ASN A 403 15.65 -36.38 3.92
C ASN A 403 14.11 -36.54 3.85
N LEU A 404 13.40 -35.60 3.21
CA LEU A 404 11.96 -35.75 2.99
C LEU A 404 11.63 -36.87 2.02
N GLY A 405 12.50 -37.13 1.03
CA GLY A 405 12.37 -38.27 0.11
C GLY A 405 12.53 -39.63 0.78
N GLU A 406 13.23 -39.71 1.92
CA GLU A 406 13.28 -40.93 2.75
C GLU A 406 11.97 -41.16 3.53
N ILE A 407 11.21 -40.09 3.81
CA ILE A 407 9.99 -40.14 4.61
C ILE A 407 8.75 -40.30 3.71
N TYR A 408 8.71 -39.54 2.62
CA TYR A 408 7.56 -39.44 1.70
C TYR A 408 7.93 -39.93 0.30
N ASN A 409 6.98 -40.43 -0.45
CA ASN A 409 7.19 -40.80 -1.86
C ASN A 409 7.01 -39.59 -2.76
N ILE A 410 8.06 -38.74 -2.88
CA ILE A 410 8.06 -37.55 -3.72
C ILE A 410 8.24 -37.99 -5.18
N ARG A 411 7.17 -37.96 -5.97
CA ARG A 411 7.17 -38.43 -7.37
C ARG A 411 7.77 -37.43 -8.32
N GLU A 412 7.44 -36.17 -8.18
CA GLU A 412 7.94 -35.09 -9.02
C GLU A 412 8.12 -33.81 -8.21
N ILE A 413 9.08 -32.99 -8.58
CA ILE A 413 9.31 -31.66 -8.04
C ILE A 413 9.18 -30.65 -9.17
N ALA A 414 8.12 -29.83 -9.15
CA ALA A 414 7.93 -28.73 -10.08
C ALA A 414 8.75 -27.50 -9.64
N PHE A 415 9.46 -26.88 -10.57
CA PHE A 415 10.28 -25.71 -10.28
C PHE A 415 10.20 -24.66 -11.41
N ASP A 416 10.49 -23.40 -11.09
CA ASP A 416 10.57 -22.35 -12.11
C ASP A 416 11.83 -22.50 -12.98
N ARG A 417 11.62 -22.38 -14.29
CA ARG A 417 12.65 -22.54 -15.33
C ARG A 417 13.86 -21.60 -15.17
N TRP A 418 13.71 -20.48 -14.46
CA TRP A 418 14.71 -19.42 -14.44
C TRP A 418 15.43 -19.33 -13.08
N GLY A 419 16.51 -20.02 -12.87
CA GLY A 419 17.38 -19.66 -11.76
C GLY A 419 18.10 -20.75 -10.98
N ALA A 420 17.95 -22.04 -11.28
CA ALA A 420 18.52 -23.08 -10.42
C ALA A 420 19.09 -24.32 -11.16
N VAL A 421 19.78 -24.10 -12.24
CA VAL A 421 20.35 -25.25 -13.05
C VAL A 421 21.13 -26.21 -12.18
N GLN A 422 21.97 -25.71 -11.27
CA GLN A 422 22.79 -26.56 -10.41
C GLN A 422 21.94 -27.35 -9.40
N MET A 423 20.97 -26.72 -8.77
CA MET A 423 20.11 -27.40 -7.80
C MET A 423 19.25 -28.48 -8.46
N VAL A 424 18.75 -28.21 -9.68
CA VAL A 424 18.01 -29.21 -10.46
C VAL A 424 18.88 -30.44 -10.73
N GLN A 425 20.10 -30.23 -11.22
CA GLN A 425 21.05 -31.34 -11.46
C GLN A 425 21.35 -32.13 -10.18
N ASN A 426 21.50 -31.43 -9.05
CA ASN A 426 21.76 -32.09 -7.77
C ASN A 426 20.56 -32.94 -7.33
N LEU A 427 19.34 -32.43 -7.45
CA LEU A 427 18.11 -33.17 -7.11
C LEU A 427 17.89 -34.37 -8.04
N GLU A 428 18.17 -34.24 -9.34
CA GLU A 428 18.12 -35.35 -10.29
C GLU A 428 19.17 -36.43 -9.93
N TRP A 429 20.37 -36.02 -9.52
CA TRP A 429 21.42 -36.96 -9.05
C TRP A 429 21.02 -37.68 -7.76
N MET A 430 20.22 -37.08 -6.91
CA MET A 430 19.63 -37.70 -5.72
C MET A 430 18.44 -38.62 -6.05
N GLY A 431 18.08 -38.74 -7.34
CA GLY A 431 17.02 -39.62 -7.81
C GLY A 431 15.64 -39.04 -7.89
N PHE A 432 15.49 -37.71 -7.74
CA PHE A 432 14.20 -37.04 -7.90
C PHE A 432 13.90 -36.70 -9.37
N THR A 433 12.65 -36.87 -9.76
CA THR A 433 12.17 -36.37 -11.06
C THR A 433 11.85 -34.89 -10.93
N VAL A 434 12.59 -34.03 -11.64
CA VAL A 434 12.39 -32.57 -11.60
C VAL A 434 11.72 -32.10 -12.87
N VAL A 435 10.62 -31.38 -12.74
CA VAL A 435 9.77 -30.95 -13.85
C VAL A 435 9.77 -29.42 -13.96
N THR A 436 10.13 -28.91 -15.15
CA THR A 436 10.07 -27.46 -15.39
C THR A 436 8.65 -26.96 -15.44
N PHE A 437 8.36 -25.89 -14.71
CA PHE A 437 7.04 -25.25 -14.66
C PHE A 437 7.13 -23.81 -15.12
N GLY A 438 6.27 -23.41 -16.09
CA GLY A 438 6.24 -22.05 -16.58
C GLY A 438 5.36 -21.14 -15.71
N GLN A 439 5.87 -19.96 -15.32
CA GLN A 439 5.07 -18.97 -14.59
C GLN A 439 4.21 -18.07 -15.51
N GLY A 440 3.93 -18.50 -16.73
CA GLY A 440 3.01 -17.88 -17.66
C GLY A 440 1.54 -18.20 -17.38
N PHE A 441 0.63 -17.46 -18.02
CA PHE A 441 -0.82 -17.71 -17.90
C PHE A 441 -1.23 -19.14 -18.25
N LYS A 442 -0.56 -19.73 -19.25
CA LYS A 442 -0.88 -21.08 -19.76
C LYS A 442 -0.72 -22.14 -18.66
N ASP A 443 0.40 -22.09 -17.92
CA ASP A 443 0.74 -23.13 -16.95
C ASP A 443 0.13 -22.81 -15.58
N MET A 444 0.12 -21.52 -15.17
CA MET A 444 -0.36 -21.09 -13.86
C MET A 444 -1.89 -21.06 -13.75
N SER A 445 -2.63 -20.75 -14.83
CA SER A 445 -4.07 -20.49 -14.73
C SER A 445 -4.89 -21.70 -14.27
N PRO A 446 -4.71 -22.92 -14.83
CA PRO A 446 -5.51 -24.07 -14.41
C PRO A 446 -5.36 -24.39 -12.92
N PRO A 447 -4.14 -24.58 -12.36
CA PRO A 447 -3.98 -24.93 -10.96
C PRO A 447 -4.32 -23.77 -10.01
N THR A 448 -4.18 -22.52 -10.44
CA THR A 448 -4.62 -21.36 -9.64
C THR A 448 -6.14 -21.36 -9.48
N LYS A 449 -6.88 -21.59 -10.56
CA LYS A 449 -8.35 -21.71 -10.51
C LYS A 449 -8.80 -22.90 -9.68
N GLU A 450 -8.12 -24.03 -9.80
CA GLU A 450 -8.44 -25.24 -9.03
C GLU A 450 -8.13 -25.06 -7.54
N LEU A 451 -7.05 -24.35 -7.17
CA LEU A 451 -6.76 -24.03 -5.77
C LEU A 451 -7.92 -23.23 -5.13
N MET A 452 -8.47 -22.25 -5.85
CA MET A 452 -9.65 -21.52 -5.39
C MET A 452 -10.87 -22.43 -5.23
N LYS A 453 -11.15 -23.25 -6.23
CA LYS A 453 -12.30 -24.18 -6.20
C LYS A 453 -12.19 -25.15 -5.03
N LEU A 454 -11.05 -25.83 -4.86
CA LEU A 454 -10.79 -26.76 -3.77
C LEU A 454 -10.89 -26.10 -2.39
N THR A 455 -10.48 -24.82 -2.28
CA THR A 455 -10.67 -24.04 -1.05
C THR A 455 -12.15 -23.80 -0.76
N LEU A 456 -12.93 -23.38 -1.76
CA LEU A 456 -14.36 -23.14 -1.61
C LEU A 456 -15.13 -24.42 -1.26
N GLU A 457 -14.72 -25.56 -1.82
CA GLU A 457 -15.28 -26.91 -1.55
C GLU A 457 -14.76 -27.52 -0.25
N ARG A 458 -13.81 -26.87 0.44
CA ARG A 458 -13.14 -27.37 1.66
C ARG A 458 -12.42 -28.71 1.45
N LYS A 459 -11.89 -28.92 0.25
CA LYS A 459 -11.13 -30.12 -0.15
C LYS A 459 -9.61 -29.99 0.01
N ILE A 460 -9.17 -29.01 0.81
CA ILE A 460 -7.77 -28.75 1.16
C ILE A 460 -7.61 -28.86 2.67
N ALA A 461 -6.45 -29.37 3.12
CA ALA A 461 -5.98 -29.33 4.49
C ALA A 461 -4.57 -28.73 4.50
N HIS A 462 -4.41 -27.52 5.07
CA HIS A 462 -3.12 -26.80 5.10
C HIS A 462 -2.53 -26.63 6.50
N GLY A 463 -3.10 -27.30 7.52
CA GLY A 463 -2.57 -27.33 8.87
C GLY A 463 -2.46 -25.99 9.59
N GLY A 464 -3.06 -24.93 9.05
CA GLY A 464 -3.02 -23.58 9.64
C GLY A 464 -1.65 -22.91 9.64
N ASN A 465 -0.75 -23.29 8.76
CA ASN A 465 0.59 -22.69 8.68
C ASN A 465 0.48 -21.16 8.52
N PRO A 466 0.98 -20.35 9.49
CA PRO A 466 0.80 -18.91 9.50
C PRO A 466 1.56 -18.20 8.39
N VAL A 467 2.69 -18.74 7.93
CA VAL A 467 3.49 -18.16 6.83
C VAL A 467 2.76 -18.34 5.52
N LEU A 468 2.26 -19.55 5.22
CA LEU A 468 1.48 -19.82 4.01
C LEU A 468 0.17 -19.02 4.02
N ARG A 469 -0.49 -18.89 5.18
CA ARG A 469 -1.68 -18.06 5.34
C ARG A 469 -1.41 -16.59 5.03
N TRP A 470 -0.31 -16.06 5.55
CA TRP A 470 0.12 -14.68 5.29
C TRP A 470 0.43 -14.47 3.80
N MET A 471 1.12 -15.40 3.15
CA MET A 471 1.39 -15.34 1.72
C MET A 471 0.11 -15.41 0.88
N MET A 472 -0.87 -16.21 1.30
CA MET A 472 -2.17 -16.30 0.64
C MET A 472 -2.98 -15.00 0.76
N ASP A 473 -2.89 -14.28 1.87
CA ASP A 473 -3.52 -12.96 2.07
C ASP A 473 -2.86 -11.86 1.20
N ASN A 474 -1.61 -12.04 0.81
CA ASN A 474 -0.84 -11.06 0.05
C ASN A 474 -0.95 -11.22 -1.48
N ILE A 475 -1.46 -12.35 -1.97
CA ILE A 475 -1.45 -12.66 -3.40
C ILE A 475 -2.30 -11.68 -4.22
N PHE A 476 -1.70 -11.13 -5.27
CA PHE A 476 -2.40 -10.41 -6.34
C PHE A 476 -2.51 -11.31 -7.57
N ILE A 477 -3.71 -11.37 -8.16
CA ILE A 477 -3.96 -12.13 -9.38
C ILE A 477 -4.09 -11.19 -10.56
N ARG A 478 -3.31 -11.47 -11.60
CA ARG A 478 -3.43 -10.82 -12.90
C ARG A 478 -4.30 -11.67 -13.81
N THR A 479 -5.22 -11.02 -14.53
CA THR A 479 -6.09 -11.66 -15.52
C THR A 479 -5.75 -11.16 -16.92
N ASP A 480 -5.68 -12.05 -17.90
CA ASP A 480 -5.54 -11.71 -19.31
C ASP A 480 -6.92 -11.49 -19.97
N PRO A 481 -6.97 -10.94 -21.20
CA PRO A 481 -8.24 -10.74 -21.91
C PRO A 481 -9.04 -12.02 -22.19
N ALA A 482 -8.41 -13.19 -22.16
CA ALA A 482 -9.06 -14.49 -22.33
C ALA A 482 -9.60 -15.07 -21.00
N GLY A 483 -9.45 -14.36 -19.89
CA GLY A 483 -9.90 -14.80 -18.57
C GLY A 483 -8.95 -15.81 -17.89
N ASN A 484 -7.72 -15.97 -18.38
CA ASN A 484 -6.70 -16.72 -17.68
C ASN A 484 -6.13 -15.90 -16.53
N ILE A 485 -5.81 -16.56 -15.43
CA ILE A 485 -5.30 -15.92 -14.22
C ILE A 485 -3.92 -16.44 -13.84
N LYS A 486 -3.11 -15.58 -13.23
CA LYS A 486 -1.85 -15.99 -12.60
C LYS A 486 -1.51 -15.09 -11.42
N ALA A 487 -0.76 -15.61 -10.48
CA ALA A 487 -0.16 -14.83 -9.41
C ALA A 487 0.87 -13.83 -9.99
N ASP A 488 0.87 -12.60 -9.48
CA ASP A 488 1.77 -11.52 -9.89
C ASP A 488 2.63 -11.10 -8.69
N LYS A 489 3.90 -11.50 -8.67
CA LYS A 489 4.84 -11.19 -7.59
C LYS A 489 5.12 -9.69 -7.46
N GLU A 490 5.12 -8.94 -8.57
CA GLU A 490 5.41 -7.50 -8.58
C GLU A 490 4.28 -6.67 -7.96
N LYS A 491 3.02 -7.10 -8.17
CA LYS A 491 1.82 -6.41 -7.68
C LYS A 491 1.30 -6.95 -6.35
N SER A 492 1.81 -8.09 -5.90
CA SER A 492 1.47 -8.63 -4.58
C SER A 492 2.01 -7.72 -3.48
N THR A 493 1.22 -7.58 -2.41
CA THR A 493 1.53 -6.64 -1.31
C THR A 493 2.83 -7.00 -0.60
N GLU A 494 3.07 -8.31 -0.45
CA GLU A 494 4.26 -8.90 0.17
C GLU A 494 4.66 -10.21 -0.55
N LYS A 495 5.51 -11.02 0.07
CA LYS A 495 5.99 -12.29 -0.47
C LYS A 495 4.86 -13.30 -0.66
N ILE A 496 4.91 -14.04 -1.76
CA ILE A 496 3.92 -15.07 -2.13
C ILE A 496 4.55 -16.39 -2.59
N ASP A 497 5.83 -16.56 -2.33
CA ASP A 497 6.64 -17.69 -2.85
C ASP A 497 6.03 -19.05 -2.45
N GLY A 498 5.52 -19.19 -1.24
CA GLY A 498 4.83 -20.41 -0.79
C GLY A 498 3.53 -20.70 -1.54
N VAL A 499 2.83 -19.66 -1.99
CA VAL A 499 1.62 -19.85 -2.80
C VAL A 499 1.98 -20.28 -4.21
N ILE A 500 3.04 -19.71 -4.80
CA ILE A 500 3.57 -20.15 -6.10
C ILE A 500 3.99 -21.61 -6.03
N ALA A 501 4.78 -21.99 -5.02
CA ALA A 501 5.20 -23.37 -4.79
C ALA A 501 4.00 -24.31 -4.60
N THR A 502 2.97 -23.89 -3.85
CA THR A 502 1.72 -24.65 -3.68
C THR A 502 1.00 -24.88 -5.00
N ILE A 503 0.86 -23.83 -5.83
CA ILE A 503 0.20 -23.94 -7.16
C ILE A 503 0.95 -24.91 -8.07
N MET A 504 2.29 -24.86 -8.09
CA MET A 504 3.12 -25.76 -8.90
C MET A 504 2.99 -27.22 -8.44
N ALA A 505 3.06 -27.47 -7.13
CA ALA A 505 2.89 -28.81 -6.56
C ALA A 505 1.48 -29.34 -6.79
N LEU A 506 0.47 -28.50 -6.64
CA LEU A 506 -0.93 -28.85 -6.85
C LEU A 506 -1.21 -29.24 -8.31
N ASP A 507 -0.62 -28.56 -9.29
CA ASP A 507 -0.73 -28.94 -10.71
C ASP A 507 -0.28 -30.38 -10.93
N ARG A 508 0.87 -30.76 -10.35
CA ARG A 508 1.38 -32.13 -10.49
C ARG A 508 0.50 -33.13 -9.76
N ALA A 509 0.07 -32.79 -8.55
CA ALA A 509 -0.82 -33.64 -7.75
C ALA A 509 -2.17 -33.92 -8.45
N ILE A 510 -2.73 -32.94 -9.14
CA ILE A 510 -4.00 -33.09 -9.89
C ILE A 510 -3.80 -33.95 -11.14
N ARG A 511 -2.69 -33.74 -11.87
CA ARG A 511 -2.43 -34.44 -13.14
C ARG A 511 -2.07 -35.91 -12.96
N CYS A 512 -1.30 -36.21 -11.92
CA CYS A 512 -0.73 -37.54 -11.73
C CYS A 512 -1.41 -38.36 -10.61
N GLY A 513 -2.08 -37.70 -9.65
CA GLY A 513 -2.82 -38.37 -8.58
C GLY A 513 -1.96 -39.30 -7.72
N ASN A 514 -2.53 -40.44 -7.31
CA ASN A 514 -1.84 -41.48 -6.55
C ASN A 514 -1.22 -42.58 -7.46
N ASP A 515 -1.14 -42.36 -8.79
CA ASP A 515 -0.61 -43.33 -9.70
C ASP A 515 0.88 -43.55 -9.43
N THR A 516 1.26 -44.78 -9.17
CA THR A 516 2.66 -45.23 -8.95
C THR A 516 3.29 -45.83 -10.19
N SER A 517 2.56 -45.90 -11.32
CA SER A 517 3.11 -46.32 -12.60
C SER A 517 4.18 -45.33 -13.10
N GLU A 518 5.18 -45.84 -13.79
CA GLU A 518 6.25 -45.04 -14.39
C GLU A 518 5.64 -43.97 -15.30
N SER A 519 6.22 -42.76 -15.26
CA SER A 519 5.76 -41.61 -16.04
C SER A 519 5.67 -41.97 -17.52
N VAL A 520 4.58 -41.63 -18.19
CA VAL A 520 4.42 -41.82 -19.64
C VAL A 520 5.52 -41.09 -20.48
N TYR A 521 6.33 -40.26 -19.83
CA TYR A 521 7.47 -39.56 -20.41
C TYR A 521 8.76 -40.40 -20.40
N ASP A 522 8.88 -41.46 -19.59
CA ASP A 522 10.04 -42.31 -19.56
C ASP A 522 10.09 -43.28 -20.78
N ASP A 523 8.93 -43.55 -21.39
CA ASP A 523 8.83 -44.44 -22.55
C ASP A 523 8.93 -43.72 -23.93
N ARG A 524 8.96 -42.39 -23.95
CA ARG A 524 9.14 -41.61 -25.19
C ARG A 524 10.54 -40.99 -25.19
N GLY A 525 11.49 -41.73 -25.72
CA GLY A 525 12.83 -41.24 -26.05
C GLY A 525 12.74 -39.92 -26.84
N LEU A 526 13.68 -39.02 -26.58
CA LEU A 526 13.87 -37.72 -27.25
C LEU A 526 13.64 -37.85 -28.77
N ILE A 527 12.52 -37.32 -29.26
CA ILE A 527 12.37 -37.02 -30.68
C ILE A 527 13.04 -35.67 -30.89
N VAL A 528 14.27 -35.69 -31.36
CA VAL A 528 15.00 -34.52 -31.87
C VAL A 528 14.47 -34.27 -33.28
N PHE A 529 13.82 -33.12 -33.51
CA PHE A 529 13.60 -32.53 -34.82
C PHE A 529 14.48 -31.30 -34.98
#